data_935ce2f722575dcb8f72c8ec47eaf930
#
_entry.id   935ce2f722575dcb8f72c8ec47eaf930
#
_cell.length_a   1.000
_cell.length_b   1.000
_cell.length_c   1.000
_cell.angle_alpha   90.00
_cell.angle_beta   90.00
_cell.angle_gamma   90.00
#
_symmetry.space_group_name_H-M   'P 1'
#
loop_
_entity.id
_entity.type
_entity.pdbx_description
1 polymer ?
#
loop_
_entity_poly.entity_id
_entity_poly.type
_entity_poly.pdbx_seq_one_letter_code
_entity_poly.pdbx_strand_id
1 'polypeptide(L)'
;MANSLVDEVLGRVDIVDVIGRYIPLKRAGSNFSACCPFHWEKTPSFMVSPTKQIFKCFGCGKWWNVFTFVQEIERIDFRDAVKVLAEKENIDISQYQTATPAYIQKSQDDKEKLKRMHKLTQEFFVESLHKSQPALDYLHNKRHLDDNLISEFWIWYANDKHYELLNMLRSKWFSDDDLLEASLAKRNANGEIYAFFRNRITFPIYDLMKNVVGFSARVLNPEDAPKYINSAEHRAFEKSKILYGLSHAKQFINTHQKLIVVEWQMDVIWLARLWFPIWVATSGTALTEQHVKILKRHTENLYLLFDNDQAGRQATFRALKLCYAQDLFPKIVSLPEWFKDADELANHENWNQIFQQCIDKASDGFLEMFNRLRSSFDMNSPVDKTKLINTMFELILAVNNILIQESYKRAFADKLWFPFETVDLQFKKYTQWAGKIFIQQQRRQEENSESKYHLDREKLFISLFYNWFFDSLLKEEYEFIQDLYGFAGQISRADPDWLLSHTINNTCSDEEKTTLDEFQLRREKEFWNLSDEKSKRQVVITTITPVIQEYFKLATKSKNLTDDEKKQLIILKWKLGRR
;
A
#
# COMPACT_ATOMS: atom_id res chain seq x y z
N MET A 1 -19.86 -27.31 19.56
CA MET A 1 -19.61 -25.85 19.57
C MET A 1 -18.21 -25.64 19.02
N ALA A 2 -18.08 -25.05 17.88
CA ALA A 2 -16.75 -24.77 17.32
C ALA A 2 -16.12 -23.65 18.15
N ASN A 3 -15.08 -23.97 18.90
CA ASN A 3 -14.26 -22.95 19.55
C ASN A 3 -13.64 -22.09 18.45
N SER A 4 -13.86 -20.80 18.46
CA SER A 4 -13.19 -19.90 17.53
C SER A 4 -11.70 -19.79 17.94
N LEU A 5 -10.80 -19.49 16.97
CA LEU A 5 -9.39 -19.22 17.30
C LEU A 5 -9.25 -18.14 18.40
N VAL A 6 -10.15 -17.17 18.39
CA VAL A 6 -10.20 -16.11 19.41
C VAL A 6 -10.46 -16.67 20.80
N ASP A 7 -11.40 -17.60 20.92
CA ASP A 7 -11.74 -18.25 22.20
C ASP A 7 -10.59 -19.13 22.72
N GLU A 8 -9.92 -19.83 21.81
CA GLU A 8 -8.74 -20.66 22.17
C GLU A 8 -7.57 -19.79 22.65
N VAL A 9 -7.29 -18.68 21.93
CA VAL A 9 -6.26 -17.73 22.35
C VAL A 9 -6.61 -17.14 23.71
N LEU A 10 -7.85 -16.70 23.93
CA LEU A 10 -8.30 -16.16 25.22
C LEU A 10 -8.21 -17.18 26.36
N GLY A 11 -8.39 -18.45 26.04
CA GLY A 11 -8.29 -19.55 27.03
C GLY A 11 -6.85 -19.88 27.46
N ARG A 12 -5.85 -19.50 26.65
CA ARG A 12 -4.43 -19.81 26.92
C ARG A 12 -3.59 -18.64 27.39
N VAL A 13 -3.97 -17.41 26.99
CA VAL A 13 -3.20 -16.22 27.35
C VAL A 13 -3.64 -15.65 28.69
N ASP A 14 -2.65 -15.29 29.52
CA ASP A 14 -2.87 -14.41 30.67
C ASP A 14 -2.44 -12.99 30.31
N ILE A 15 -3.31 -12.03 30.57
CA ILE A 15 -3.06 -10.62 30.22
C ILE A 15 -1.85 -10.04 30.95
N VAL A 16 -1.56 -10.51 32.17
CA VAL A 16 -0.39 -10.06 32.95
C VAL A 16 0.89 -10.54 32.29
N ASP A 17 0.92 -11.81 31.84
CA ASP A 17 2.07 -12.38 31.17
C ASP A 17 2.31 -11.71 29.82
N VAL A 18 1.24 -11.49 29.05
CA VAL A 18 1.36 -10.80 27.76
C VAL A 18 1.87 -9.37 27.95
N ILE A 19 1.27 -8.59 28.83
CA ILE A 19 1.67 -7.20 29.07
C ILE A 19 3.07 -7.13 29.68
N GLY A 20 3.40 -8.06 30.57
CA GLY A 20 4.72 -8.15 31.21
C GLY A 20 5.89 -8.36 30.24
N ARG A 21 5.63 -8.89 29.04
CA ARG A 21 6.63 -9.00 27.95
C ARG A 21 6.98 -7.64 27.32
N TYR A 22 6.11 -6.63 27.48
CA TYR A 22 6.28 -5.29 26.87
C TYR A 22 6.70 -4.23 27.89
N ILE A 23 6.12 -4.28 29.11
CA ILE A 23 6.39 -3.30 30.17
C ILE A 23 6.55 -3.97 31.53
N PRO A 24 7.42 -3.42 32.41
CA PRO A 24 7.59 -3.97 33.76
C PRO A 24 6.36 -3.70 34.61
N LEU A 25 5.66 -4.75 35.01
CA LEU A 25 4.48 -4.69 35.89
C LEU A 25 4.88 -4.80 37.36
N LYS A 26 4.35 -3.93 38.20
CA LYS A 26 4.50 -3.98 39.68
C LYS A 26 3.18 -4.38 40.33
N ARG A 27 3.22 -5.26 41.32
CA ARG A 27 2.02 -5.68 42.05
C ARG A 27 1.44 -4.51 42.85
N ALA A 28 0.13 -4.31 42.71
CA ALA A 28 -0.63 -3.27 43.39
C ALA A 28 -1.93 -3.88 43.95
N GLY A 29 -1.84 -4.49 45.14
CA GLY A 29 -2.93 -5.26 45.75
C GLY A 29 -3.26 -6.52 44.96
N SER A 30 -4.50 -6.68 44.53
CA SER A 30 -4.99 -7.77 43.66
C SER A 30 -4.69 -7.53 42.17
N ASN A 31 -4.22 -6.36 41.78
CA ASN A 31 -3.93 -5.95 40.42
C ASN A 31 -2.43 -5.71 40.23
N PHE A 32 -2.06 -5.35 38.98
CA PHE A 32 -0.72 -4.90 38.64
C PHE A 32 -0.78 -3.45 38.12
N SER A 33 0.30 -2.70 38.33
CA SER A 33 0.41 -1.31 37.86
C SER A 33 1.72 -1.08 37.12
N ALA A 34 1.68 -0.14 36.17
CA ALA A 34 2.86 0.33 35.44
C ALA A 34 2.66 1.78 34.96
N CYS A 35 3.72 2.42 34.48
CA CYS A 35 3.57 3.58 33.61
C CYS A 35 2.98 3.14 32.28
N CYS A 36 2.07 3.90 31.75
CA CYS A 36 1.32 3.56 30.52
C CYS A 36 2.25 3.54 29.30
N PRO A 37 2.22 2.51 28.47
CA PRO A 37 3.00 2.47 27.25
C PRO A 37 2.42 3.30 26.10
N PHE A 38 1.19 3.85 26.28
CA PHE A 38 0.45 4.55 25.24
C PHE A 38 0.52 6.06 25.36
N HIS A 39 0.98 6.61 26.50
CA HIS A 39 1.21 8.03 26.70
C HIS A 39 2.35 8.23 27.72
N TRP A 40 2.98 9.39 27.65
CA TRP A 40 4.09 9.68 28.56
C TRP A 40 3.56 10.10 29.94
N GLU A 41 4.05 9.44 30.99
CA GLU A 41 3.73 9.76 32.37
C GLU A 41 4.91 9.42 33.32
N LYS A 42 5.00 10.12 34.45
CA LYS A 42 6.01 9.85 35.50
C LYS A 42 5.46 8.95 36.62
N THR A 43 4.15 8.96 36.81
CA THR A 43 3.47 8.21 37.88
C THR A 43 2.61 7.12 37.27
N PRO A 44 2.67 5.87 37.77
CA PRO A 44 1.91 4.77 37.21
C PRO A 44 0.38 5.01 37.23
N SER A 45 -0.26 5.04 36.07
CA SER A 45 -1.70 5.11 35.94
C SER A 45 -2.31 3.93 35.16
N PHE A 46 -1.47 3.04 34.69
CA PHE A 46 -1.87 1.86 33.96
C PHE A 46 -2.06 0.68 34.90
N MET A 47 -3.29 0.14 34.93
CA MET A 47 -3.68 -0.96 35.80
C MET A 47 -4.05 -2.19 34.99
N VAL A 48 -3.63 -3.37 35.44
CA VAL A 48 -3.96 -4.67 34.85
C VAL A 48 -4.65 -5.54 35.89
N SER A 49 -5.82 -6.04 35.57
CA SER A 49 -6.60 -6.91 36.44
C SER A 49 -6.47 -8.38 35.95
N PRO A 50 -5.75 -9.25 36.67
CA PRO A 50 -5.65 -10.66 36.31
C PRO A 50 -7.01 -11.38 36.42
N THR A 51 -7.83 -11.01 37.40
CA THR A 51 -9.14 -11.64 37.60
C THR A 51 -10.15 -11.32 36.48
N LYS A 52 -10.08 -10.10 35.96
CA LYS A 52 -11.00 -9.64 34.89
C LYS A 52 -10.40 -9.81 33.50
N GLN A 53 -9.13 -10.14 33.38
CA GLN A 53 -8.38 -10.21 32.13
C GLN A 53 -8.50 -8.93 31.28
N ILE A 54 -8.41 -7.76 31.96
CA ILE A 54 -8.47 -6.45 31.31
C ILE A 54 -7.36 -5.53 31.84
N PHE A 55 -7.00 -4.56 31.01
CA PHE A 55 -6.21 -3.40 31.44
C PHE A 55 -7.04 -2.11 31.38
N LYS A 56 -6.63 -1.10 32.14
CA LYS A 56 -7.17 0.26 32.07
C LYS A 56 -6.10 1.27 32.46
N CYS A 57 -5.90 2.25 31.61
CA CYS A 57 -5.10 3.44 31.94
C CYS A 57 -6.02 4.56 32.43
N PHE A 58 -5.78 5.06 33.65
CA PHE A 58 -6.56 6.19 34.20
C PHE A 58 -6.07 7.55 33.71
N GLY A 59 -4.88 7.62 33.07
CA GLY A 59 -4.33 8.83 32.45
C GLY A 59 -4.93 9.10 31.07
N CYS A 60 -4.79 8.17 30.12
CA CYS A 60 -5.26 8.36 28.75
C CYS A 60 -6.61 7.68 28.43
N GLY A 61 -7.22 7.00 29.40
CA GLY A 61 -8.52 6.36 29.25
C GLY A 61 -8.55 5.05 28.45
N LYS A 62 -7.45 4.61 27.86
CA LYS A 62 -7.39 3.33 27.12
C LYS A 62 -7.64 2.16 28.04
N TRP A 63 -8.48 1.23 27.59
CA TRP A 63 -8.86 0.05 28.35
C TRP A 63 -9.36 -1.06 27.43
N TRP A 64 -9.35 -2.28 27.81
CA TRP A 64 -10.02 -3.46 27.28
C TRP A 64 -9.20 -4.74 27.55
N ASN A 65 -9.27 -5.72 26.63
CA ASN A 65 -8.67 -7.04 26.77
C ASN A 65 -7.25 -7.12 26.15
N VAL A 66 -6.67 -8.32 26.20
CA VAL A 66 -5.32 -8.60 25.70
C VAL A 66 -5.16 -8.31 24.20
N PHE A 67 -6.19 -8.56 23.37
CA PHE A 67 -6.12 -8.25 21.94
C PHE A 67 -6.00 -6.75 21.70
N THR A 68 -6.82 -5.96 22.37
CA THR A 68 -6.73 -4.49 22.27
C THR A 68 -5.37 -3.98 22.73
N PHE A 69 -4.80 -4.56 23.79
CA PHE A 69 -3.45 -4.20 24.20
C PHE A 69 -2.43 -4.47 23.10
N VAL A 70 -2.45 -5.67 22.48
CA VAL A 70 -1.53 -6.03 21.39
C VAL A 70 -1.77 -5.19 20.14
N GLN A 71 -3.04 -4.93 19.77
CA GLN A 71 -3.35 -4.01 18.67
C GLN A 71 -2.74 -2.62 18.88
N GLU A 72 -2.90 -2.06 20.07
CA GLU A 72 -2.43 -0.72 20.42
C GLU A 72 -0.89 -0.65 20.52
N ILE A 73 -0.24 -1.63 21.15
CA ILE A 73 1.21 -1.61 21.37
C ILE A 73 1.99 -1.96 20.09
N GLU A 74 1.50 -2.93 19.30
CA GLU A 74 2.11 -3.35 18.05
C GLU A 74 1.58 -2.55 16.84
N ARG A 75 0.48 -1.79 17.03
CA ARG A 75 -0.20 -0.97 16.00
C ARG A 75 -0.59 -1.79 14.78
N ILE A 76 -1.19 -2.93 15.03
CA ILE A 76 -1.68 -3.90 14.05
C ILE A 76 -3.20 -4.04 14.14
N ASP A 77 -3.82 -4.64 13.15
CA ASP A 77 -5.25 -4.92 13.21
C ASP A 77 -5.59 -6.11 14.13
N PHE A 78 -6.89 -6.32 14.36
CA PHE A 78 -7.36 -7.38 15.26
C PHE A 78 -6.94 -8.78 14.79
N ARG A 79 -6.96 -9.03 13.48
CA ARG A 79 -6.58 -10.35 12.92
C ARG A 79 -5.11 -10.65 13.15
N ASP A 80 -4.27 -9.65 12.96
CA ASP A 80 -2.83 -9.77 13.18
C ASP A 80 -2.51 -9.88 14.67
N ALA A 81 -3.24 -9.17 15.56
CA ALA A 81 -3.10 -9.33 17.01
C ALA A 81 -3.45 -10.75 17.46
N VAL A 82 -4.52 -11.35 16.91
CA VAL A 82 -4.87 -12.76 17.18
C VAL A 82 -3.76 -13.71 16.73
N LYS A 83 -3.18 -13.51 15.54
CA LYS A 83 -2.06 -14.32 15.04
C LYS A 83 -0.83 -14.21 15.92
N VAL A 84 -0.42 -12.98 16.28
CA VAL A 84 0.73 -12.73 17.16
C VAL A 84 0.60 -13.47 18.49
N LEU A 85 -0.59 -13.42 19.09
CA LEU A 85 -0.84 -14.13 20.35
C LEU A 85 -0.86 -15.64 20.15
N ALA A 86 -1.49 -16.13 19.09
CA ALA A 86 -1.51 -17.55 18.76
C ALA A 86 -0.11 -18.12 18.53
N GLU A 87 0.73 -17.42 17.77
CA GLU A 87 2.13 -17.82 17.53
C GLU A 87 2.95 -17.84 18.82
N LYS A 88 2.79 -16.83 19.68
CA LYS A 88 3.51 -16.75 20.97
C LYS A 88 3.13 -17.86 21.95
N GLU A 89 1.90 -18.37 21.85
CA GLU A 89 1.39 -19.47 22.68
C GLU A 89 1.45 -20.83 21.98
N ASN A 90 2.14 -20.93 20.83
CA ASN A 90 2.27 -22.14 20.01
C ASN A 90 0.91 -22.78 19.68
N ILE A 91 -0.11 -21.96 19.42
CA ILE A 91 -1.43 -22.41 18.96
C ILE A 91 -1.36 -22.65 17.47
N ASP A 92 -1.67 -23.86 17.04
CA ASP A 92 -1.76 -24.18 15.63
C ASP A 92 -3.02 -23.54 15.01
N ILE A 93 -2.80 -22.45 14.30
CA ILE A 93 -3.85 -21.65 13.65
C ILE A 93 -4.58 -22.48 12.56
N SER A 94 -3.92 -23.49 11.98
CA SER A 94 -4.48 -24.29 10.90
C SER A 94 -5.76 -25.04 11.31
N GLN A 95 -5.88 -25.43 12.57
CA GLN A 95 -7.03 -26.16 13.13
C GLN A 95 -8.30 -25.30 13.25
N TYR A 96 -8.17 -23.98 13.26
CA TYR A 96 -9.27 -23.01 13.43
C TYR A 96 -9.73 -22.37 12.11
N GLN A 97 -9.13 -22.75 11.01
CA GLN A 97 -9.55 -22.31 9.68
C GLN A 97 -10.78 -23.12 9.23
N THR A 98 -11.93 -22.95 9.95
CA THR A 98 -13.20 -23.54 9.57
C THR A 98 -13.59 -23.04 8.18
N ALA A 99 -13.64 -23.97 7.22
CA ALA A 99 -14.18 -23.79 5.87
C ALA A 99 -13.71 -22.51 5.16
N THR A 100 -12.42 -22.20 5.28
CA THR A 100 -11.82 -21.20 4.38
C THR A 100 -11.95 -21.79 2.98
N PRO A 101 -12.59 -21.11 2.03
CA PRO A 101 -12.67 -21.62 0.67
C PRO A 101 -11.27 -21.96 0.16
N ALA A 102 -11.16 -23.05 -0.58
CA ALA A 102 -9.87 -23.60 -1.04
C ALA A 102 -8.95 -22.53 -1.67
N TYR A 103 -9.52 -21.49 -2.33
CA TYR A 103 -8.76 -20.42 -2.93
C TYR A 103 -8.14 -19.43 -1.91
N ILE A 104 -8.82 -19.17 -0.76
CA ILE A 104 -8.26 -18.32 0.30
C ILE A 104 -7.13 -19.09 1.00
N GLN A 105 -7.33 -20.38 1.26
CA GLN A 105 -6.29 -21.24 1.80
C GLN A 105 -5.09 -21.26 0.86
N LYS A 106 -5.29 -21.51 -0.42
CA LYS A 106 -4.23 -21.48 -1.44
C LYS A 106 -3.51 -20.11 -1.46
N SER A 107 -4.26 -19.00 -1.39
CA SER A 107 -3.65 -17.66 -1.36
C SER A 107 -2.83 -17.40 -0.09
N GLN A 108 -3.19 -17.99 1.07
CA GLN A 108 -2.40 -17.91 2.29
C GLN A 108 -1.15 -18.79 2.20
N ASP A 109 -1.30 -20.01 1.72
CA ASP A 109 -0.18 -20.94 1.50
C ASP A 109 0.84 -20.37 0.51
N ASP A 110 0.37 -19.72 -0.56
CA ASP A 110 1.22 -19.01 -1.53
C ASP A 110 1.98 -17.84 -0.87
N LYS A 111 1.33 -17.05 -0.02
CA LYS A 111 2.00 -15.96 0.72
C LYS A 111 3.08 -16.49 1.68
N GLU A 112 2.78 -17.53 2.43
CA GLU A 112 3.75 -18.15 3.33
C GLU A 112 4.92 -18.78 2.56
N LYS A 113 4.63 -19.40 1.41
CA LYS A 113 5.64 -19.91 0.49
C LYS A 113 6.60 -18.80 0.03
N LEU A 114 6.05 -17.63 -0.39
CA LEU A 114 6.84 -16.47 -0.79
C LEU A 114 7.70 -15.95 0.36
N LYS A 115 7.15 -15.79 1.56
CA LYS A 115 7.91 -15.36 2.76
C LYS A 115 9.05 -16.32 3.09
N ARG A 116 8.78 -17.63 3.04
CA ARG A 116 9.83 -18.65 3.26
C ARG A 116 10.95 -18.53 2.24
N MET A 117 10.61 -18.30 0.98
CA MET A 117 11.61 -18.12 -0.10
C MET A 117 12.44 -16.87 0.09
N HIS A 118 11.82 -15.73 0.46
CA HIS A 118 12.55 -14.51 0.78
C HIS A 118 13.47 -14.67 1.99
N LYS A 119 13.04 -15.40 3.04
CA LYS A 119 13.88 -15.70 4.20
C LYS A 119 15.12 -16.50 3.81
N LEU A 120 14.97 -17.58 3.02
CA LEU A 120 16.09 -18.36 2.52
C LEU A 120 17.04 -17.53 1.63
N THR A 121 16.48 -16.63 0.82
CA THR A 121 17.26 -15.69 0.00
C THR A 121 18.05 -14.72 0.88
N GLN A 122 17.45 -14.22 1.95
CA GLN A 122 18.13 -13.38 2.94
C GLN A 122 19.33 -14.13 3.54
N GLU A 123 19.15 -15.36 4.00
CA GLU A 123 20.21 -16.20 4.58
C GLU A 123 21.37 -16.39 3.57
N PHE A 124 21.03 -16.61 2.30
CA PHE A 124 22.03 -16.71 1.22
C PHE A 124 22.80 -15.41 0.99
N PHE A 125 22.13 -14.26 1.04
CA PHE A 125 22.79 -12.96 0.86
C PHE A 125 23.68 -12.59 2.06
N VAL A 126 23.32 -13.00 3.28
CA VAL A 126 24.17 -12.92 4.48
C VAL A 126 25.51 -13.63 4.24
N GLU A 127 25.42 -14.89 3.81
CA GLU A 127 26.61 -15.73 3.57
C GLU A 127 27.47 -15.18 2.44
N SER A 128 26.84 -14.62 1.41
CA SER A 128 27.52 -13.99 0.27
C SER A 128 28.29 -12.73 0.68
N LEU A 129 27.78 -11.92 1.63
CA LEU A 129 28.50 -10.74 2.11
C LEU A 129 29.79 -11.14 2.83
N HIS A 130 29.72 -12.10 3.75
CA HIS A 130 30.90 -12.56 4.50
C HIS A 130 32.01 -13.15 3.61
N LYS A 131 31.65 -13.58 2.40
CA LYS A 131 32.59 -14.12 1.40
C LYS A 131 33.13 -13.06 0.43
N SER A 132 32.64 -11.80 0.50
CA SER A 132 32.96 -10.76 -0.48
C SER A 132 33.70 -9.58 0.15
N GLN A 133 35.03 -9.59 0.09
CA GLN A 133 35.82 -8.45 0.55
C GLN A 133 35.45 -7.13 -0.14
N PRO A 134 35.21 -7.07 -1.49
CA PRO A 134 34.81 -5.84 -2.14
C PRO A 134 33.49 -5.26 -1.61
N ALA A 135 32.51 -6.11 -1.25
CA ALA A 135 31.24 -5.65 -0.68
C ALA A 135 31.41 -5.13 0.75
N LEU A 136 32.26 -5.78 1.57
CA LEU A 136 32.61 -5.31 2.92
C LEU A 136 33.35 -3.98 2.86
N ASP A 137 34.36 -3.86 1.97
CA ASP A 137 35.10 -2.61 1.78
C ASP A 137 34.19 -1.46 1.31
N TYR A 138 33.22 -1.75 0.46
CA TYR A 138 32.21 -0.76 0.05
C TYR A 138 31.38 -0.28 1.25
N LEU A 139 30.91 -1.19 2.09
CA LEU A 139 30.09 -0.84 3.26
C LEU A 139 30.91 -0.08 4.31
N HIS A 140 32.11 -0.57 4.65
CA HIS A 140 32.95 0.01 5.69
C HIS A 140 33.61 1.32 5.24
N ASN A 141 34.32 1.30 4.10
CA ASN A 141 35.18 2.40 3.69
C ASN A 141 34.44 3.47 2.88
N LYS A 142 33.47 3.09 2.04
CA LYS A 142 32.74 4.03 1.18
C LYS A 142 31.42 4.48 1.82
N ARG A 143 30.81 3.64 2.65
CA ARG A 143 29.54 3.96 3.32
C ARG A 143 29.70 4.20 4.81
N HIS A 144 30.88 3.99 5.37
CA HIS A 144 31.21 4.19 6.77
C HIS A 144 30.22 3.50 7.74
N LEU A 145 29.71 2.32 7.35
CA LEU A 145 28.83 1.50 8.16
C LEU A 145 29.67 0.53 8.98
N ASP A 146 29.42 0.45 10.27
CA ASP A 146 30.03 -0.56 11.13
C ASP A 146 29.23 -1.88 11.09
N ASP A 147 29.81 -2.95 11.64
CA ASP A 147 29.20 -4.28 11.67
C ASP A 147 27.88 -4.31 12.45
N ASN A 148 27.72 -3.43 13.45
CA ASN A 148 26.47 -3.35 14.22
C ASN A 148 25.33 -2.83 13.34
N LEU A 149 25.55 -1.75 12.60
CA LEU A 149 24.55 -1.20 11.66
C LEU A 149 24.26 -2.16 10.51
N ILE A 150 25.30 -2.81 9.95
CA ILE A 150 25.14 -3.82 8.92
C ILE A 150 24.24 -4.95 9.43
N SER A 151 24.47 -5.42 10.65
CA SER A 151 23.68 -6.48 11.29
C SER A 151 22.29 -6.01 11.68
N GLU A 152 22.14 -4.80 12.25
CA GLU A 152 20.87 -4.24 12.72
C GLU A 152 19.87 -4.03 11.59
N PHE A 153 20.34 -3.49 10.44
CA PHE A 153 19.53 -3.27 9.24
C PHE A 153 19.56 -4.42 8.24
N TRP A 154 20.24 -5.52 8.59
CA TRP A 154 20.37 -6.70 7.73
C TRP A 154 20.79 -6.33 6.31
N ILE A 155 21.92 -5.61 6.20
CA ILE A 155 22.49 -5.21 4.93
C ILE A 155 23.38 -6.34 4.43
N TRP A 156 23.09 -6.86 3.24
CA TRP A 156 23.77 -8.03 2.72
C TRP A 156 24.23 -7.81 1.28
N TYR A 157 24.72 -8.87 0.65
CA TYR A 157 25.24 -8.81 -0.71
C TYR A 157 24.71 -9.94 -1.58
N ALA A 158 24.08 -9.57 -2.70
CA ALA A 158 23.77 -10.50 -3.77
C ALA A 158 25.01 -10.63 -4.68
N ASN A 159 25.68 -11.79 -4.67
CA ASN A 159 26.84 -12.02 -5.47
C ASN A 159 26.53 -12.01 -6.98
N ASP A 160 27.58 -12.04 -7.82
CA ASP A 160 27.45 -12.04 -9.29
C ASP A 160 27.11 -13.42 -9.87
N LYS A 161 27.21 -14.48 -9.07
CA LYS A 161 26.97 -15.87 -9.47
C LYS A 161 25.48 -16.20 -9.49
N HIS A 162 24.81 -15.70 -10.49
CA HIS A 162 23.35 -15.70 -10.61
C HIS A 162 22.67 -17.08 -10.58
N TYR A 163 23.41 -18.17 -10.77
CA TYR A 163 22.86 -19.53 -10.69
C TYR A 163 22.89 -20.12 -9.28
N GLU A 164 23.77 -19.65 -8.39
CA GLU A 164 23.92 -20.22 -7.04
C GLU A 164 22.65 -20.05 -6.21
N LEU A 165 22.07 -18.83 -6.18
CA LEU A 165 20.81 -18.55 -5.50
C LEU A 165 19.67 -19.40 -6.07
N LEU A 166 19.52 -19.40 -7.42
CA LEU A 166 18.44 -20.15 -8.07
C LEU A 166 18.54 -21.65 -7.83
N ASN A 167 19.75 -22.21 -7.91
CA ASN A 167 19.98 -23.63 -7.66
C ASN A 167 19.71 -23.99 -6.19
N MET A 168 20.10 -23.13 -5.25
CA MET A 168 19.78 -23.32 -3.83
C MET A 168 18.27 -23.33 -3.61
N LEU A 169 17.53 -22.38 -4.18
CA LEU A 169 16.07 -22.34 -4.03
C LEU A 169 15.37 -23.52 -4.72
N ARG A 170 15.82 -23.91 -5.92
CA ARG A 170 15.31 -25.11 -6.60
C ARG A 170 15.56 -26.39 -5.78
N SER A 171 16.69 -26.50 -5.11
CA SER A 171 16.97 -27.64 -4.20
C SER A 171 16.03 -27.70 -2.98
N LYS A 172 15.35 -26.60 -2.66
CA LYS A 172 14.31 -26.48 -1.62
C LYS A 172 12.89 -26.62 -2.18
N TRP A 173 12.76 -27.14 -3.41
CA TRP A 173 11.49 -27.48 -4.09
C TRP A 173 10.69 -26.25 -4.55
N PHE A 174 11.31 -25.09 -4.76
CA PHE A 174 10.68 -23.96 -5.42
C PHE A 174 10.81 -24.07 -6.94
N SER A 175 9.69 -23.84 -7.63
CA SER A 175 9.66 -23.84 -9.10
C SER A 175 10.20 -22.53 -9.67
N ASP A 176 10.49 -22.51 -10.95
CA ASP A 176 10.90 -21.29 -11.64
C ASP A 176 9.80 -20.21 -11.64
N ASP A 177 8.54 -20.62 -11.71
CA ASP A 177 7.40 -19.68 -11.61
C ASP A 177 7.31 -19.07 -10.21
N ASP A 178 7.60 -19.83 -9.15
CA ASP A 178 7.71 -19.29 -7.80
C ASP A 178 8.80 -18.23 -7.68
N LEU A 179 9.96 -18.47 -8.31
CA LEU A 179 11.09 -17.55 -8.32
C LEU A 179 10.78 -16.25 -9.07
N LEU A 180 10.02 -16.34 -10.15
CA LEU A 180 9.55 -15.20 -10.93
C LEU A 180 8.49 -14.41 -10.15
N GLU A 181 7.49 -15.08 -9.56
CA GLU A 181 6.45 -14.46 -8.72
C GLU A 181 7.08 -13.74 -7.52
N ALA A 182 8.06 -14.36 -6.85
CA ALA A 182 8.78 -13.75 -5.74
C ALA A 182 9.67 -12.57 -6.13
N SER A 183 9.76 -12.24 -7.44
CA SER A 183 10.68 -11.22 -7.94
C SER A 183 12.16 -11.50 -7.59
N LEU A 184 12.54 -12.76 -7.43
CA LEU A 184 13.92 -13.20 -7.19
C LEU A 184 14.61 -13.57 -8.50
N ALA A 185 13.86 -13.84 -9.56
CA ALA A 185 14.35 -14.15 -10.89
C ALA A 185 13.66 -13.30 -11.97
N LYS A 186 14.27 -13.25 -13.13
CA LYS A 186 13.70 -12.68 -14.36
C LYS A 186 14.00 -13.59 -15.56
N ARG A 187 13.22 -13.44 -16.64
CA ARG A 187 13.49 -14.05 -17.93
C ARG A 187 14.23 -13.07 -18.84
N ASN A 188 15.25 -13.51 -19.53
CA ASN A 188 15.87 -12.75 -20.61
C ASN A 188 15.08 -12.92 -21.93
N ALA A 189 15.51 -12.23 -22.99
CA ALA A 189 14.88 -12.31 -24.31
C ALA A 189 14.89 -13.73 -24.91
N ASN A 190 15.82 -14.59 -24.46
CA ASN A 190 15.95 -15.99 -24.91
C ASN A 190 15.10 -16.95 -24.04
N GLY A 191 14.36 -16.45 -23.05
CA GLY A 191 13.55 -17.27 -22.14
C GLY A 191 14.32 -17.87 -20.97
N GLU A 192 15.62 -17.63 -20.84
CA GLU A 192 16.43 -18.15 -19.74
C GLU A 192 16.16 -17.39 -18.45
N ILE A 193 16.10 -18.12 -17.35
CA ILE A 193 15.84 -17.57 -16.01
C ILE A 193 17.18 -17.26 -15.33
N TYR A 194 17.30 -16.03 -14.84
CA TYR A 194 18.46 -15.56 -14.11
C TYR A 194 18.06 -14.83 -12.82
N ALA A 195 18.94 -14.83 -11.79
CA ALA A 195 18.69 -14.10 -10.55
C ALA A 195 18.55 -12.59 -10.81
N PHE A 196 17.49 -11.99 -10.24
CA PHE A 196 17.21 -10.56 -10.43
C PHE A 196 18.23 -9.67 -9.74
N PHE A 197 18.60 -10.01 -8.50
CA PHE A 197 19.59 -9.29 -7.73
C PHE A 197 20.97 -9.91 -7.97
N ARG A 198 21.90 -9.11 -8.51
CA ARG A 198 23.26 -9.54 -8.84
C ARG A 198 24.25 -8.41 -8.64
N ASN A 199 25.40 -8.72 -8.05
CA ASN A 199 26.48 -7.76 -7.77
C ASN A 199 25.96 -6.46 -7.11
N ARG A 200 25.12 -6.62 -6.05
CA ARG A 200 24.48 -5.49 -5.40
C ARG A 200 24.43 -5.67 -3.89
N ILE A 201 24.58 -4.57 -3.19
CA ILE A 201 24.20 -4.51 -1.76
C ILE A 201 22.68 -4.60 -1.68
N THR A 202 22.17 -5.49 -0.83
CA THR A 202 20.74 -5.75 -0.67
C THR A 202 20.24 -5.27 0.69
N PHE A 203 19.03 -4.73 0.68
CA PHE A 203 18.29 -4.23 1.83
C PHE A 203 16.98 -4.99 1.91
N PRO A 204 16.79 -5.90 2.88
CA PRO A 204 15.55 -6.63 3.01
C PRO A 204 14.40 -5.70 3.41
N ILE A 205 13.25 -5.90 2.79
CA ILE A 205 12.02 -5.17 3.09
C ILE A 205 11.16 -6.05 3.97
N TYR A 206 10.78 -5.53 5.15
CA TYR A 206 10.01 -6.27 6.13
C TYR A 206 8.56 -5.79 6.19
N ASP A 207 7.64 -6.74 6.38
CA ASP A 207 6.29 -6.42 6.85
C ASP A 207 6.30 -6.04 8.35
N LEU A 208 5.16 -5.61 8.88
CA LEU A 208 5.04 -5.23 10.30
C LEU A 208 5.24 -6.41 11.26
N MET A 209 5.15 -7.65 10.77
CA MET A 209 5.41 -8.90 11.50
C MET A 209 6.87 -9.34 11.41
N LYS A 210 7.75 -8.50 10.84
CA LYS A 210 9.18 -8.79 10.62
C LYS A 210 9.45 -9.95 9.66
N ASN A 211 8.52 -10.30 8.77
CA ASN A 211 8.81 -11.22 7.68
C ASN A 211 9.45 -10.46 6.52
N VAL A 212 10.46 -11.06 5.88
CA VAL A 212 11.01 -10.51 4.64
C VAL A 212 10.01 -10.75 3.52
N VAL A 213 9.61 -9.66 2.85
CA VAL A 213 8.62 -9.68 1.78
C VAL A 213 9.18 -9.16 0.45
N GLY A 214 10.42 -8.75 0.42
CA GLY A 214 11.10 -8.27 -0.78
C GLY A 214 12.47 -7.71 -0.46
N PHE A 215 13.13 -7.20 -1.48
CA PHE A 215 14.44 -6.58 -1.36
C PHE A 215 14.51 -5.30 -2.18
N SER A 216 15.25 -4.34 -1.69
CA SER A 216 15.86 -3.29 -2.47
C SER A 216 17.34 -3.59 -2.65
N ALA A 217 17.95 -3.18 -3.76
CA ALA A 217 19.36 -3.43 -3.96
C ALA A 217 20.06 -2.30 -4.70
N ARG A 218 21.26 -1.94 -4.23
CA ARG A 218 22.09 -0.85 -4.76
C ARG A 218 23.36 -1.42 -5.40
N VAL A 219 23.78 -0.86 -6.52
CA VAL A 219 25.05 -1.21 -7.16
C VAL A 219 26.24 -0.85 -6.27
N LEU A 220 27.31 -1.65 -6.36
CA LEU A 220 28.60 -1.33 -5.78
C LEU A 220 29.32 -0.27 -6.64
N ASN A 221 29.29 -0.42 -7.94
CA ASN A 221 29.90 0.47 -8.91
C ASN A 221 28.92 1.56 -9.32
N PRO A 222 29.28 2.86 -9.24
CA PRO A 222 28.40 3.95 -9.69
C PRO A 222 28.07 3.92 -11.18
N GLU A 223 28.90 3.29 -11.99
CA GLU A 223 28.73 3.15 -13.45
C GLU A 223 27.66 2.12 -13.83
N ASP A 224 27.31 1.21 -12.91
CA ASP A 224 26.29 0.19 -13.14
C ASP A 224 24.89 0.83 -13.04
N ALA A 225 24.09 0.68 -14.08
CA ALA A 225 22.72 1.19 -14.12
C ALA A 225 21.70 0.04 -14.04
N PRO A 226 20.57 0.29 -13.43
CA PRO A 226 20.16 1.44 -12.60
C PRO A 226 20.78 1.38 -11.21
N LYS A 227 20.98 2.57 -10.57
CA LYS A 227 21.58 2.72 -9.23
C LYS A 227 20.88 1.87 -8.16
N TYR A 228 19.55 1.82 -8.17
CA TYR A 228 18.73 0.97 -7.31
C TYR A 228 17.77 0.12 -8.13
N ILE A 229 17.52 -1.10 -7.66
CA ILE A 229 16.44 -1.96 -8.11
C ILE A 229 15.64 -2.44 -6.90
N ASN A 230 14.34 -2.61 -7.07
CA ASN A 230 13.43 -3.09 -6.02
C ASN A 230 12.66 -4.31 -6.52
N SER A 231 12.31 -5.23 -5.62
CA SER A 231 11.34 -6.29 -5.93
C SER A 231 10.12 -5.71 -6.61
N ALA A 232 9.57 -6.40 -7.59
CA ALA A 232 8.26 -6.10 -8.14
C ALA A 232 7.17 -6.41 -7.10
N GLU A 233 5.97 -5.86 -7.27
CA GLU A 233 4.82 -6.20 -6.44
C GLU A 233 4.41 -7.65 -6.65
N HIS A 234 3.98 -8.30 -5.58
CA HIS A 234 3.44 -9.65 -5.60
C HIS A 234 2.52 -9.87 -4.38
N ARG A 235 1.86 -11.01 -4.30
CA ARG A 235 0.82 -11.30 -3.27
C ARG A 235 1.24 -11.03 -1.81
N ALA A 236 2.54 -11.12 -1.50
CA ALA A 236 3.06 -10.82 -0.17
C ALA A 236 3.67 -9.41 -0.04
N PHE A 237 3.82 -8.66 -1.13
CA PHE A 237 4.49 -7.36 -1.16
C PHE A 237 3.77 -6.33 -2.02
N GLU A 238 3.13 -5.37 -1.37
CA GLU A 238 2.51 -4.21 -2.00
C GLU A 238 3.28 -2.96 -1.58
N LYS A 239 4.01 -2.34 -2.52
CA LYS A 239 4.85 -1.14 -2.25
C LYS A 239 4.06 0.00 -1.62
N SER A 240 2.82 0.17 -2.03
CA SER A 240 1.92 1.20 -1.53
C SER A 240 1.54 1.06 -0.05
N LYS A 241 1.82 -0.09 0.58
CA LYS A 241 1.46 -0.42 1.97
C LYS A 241 2.66 -0.66 2.87
N ILE A 242 3.89 -0.64 2.34
CA ILE A 242 5.10 -0.98 3.09
C ILE A 242 6.07 0.19 3.09
N LEU A 243 6.48 0.59 4.29
CA LEU A 243 7.52 1.58 4.51
C LEU A 243 8.78 0.87 5.05
N TYR A 244 9.90 1.05 4.36
CA TYR A 244 11.18 0.52 4.81
C TYR A 244 11.57 1.10 6.18
N GLY A 245 12.04 0.28 7.08
CA GLY A 245 12.42 0.68 8.43
C GLY A 245 11.27 0.74 9.44
N LEU A 246 9.99 0.70 9.02
CA LEU A 246 8.86 0.85 9.95
C LEU A 246 8.77 -0.31 10.95
N SER A 247 9.02 -1.54 10.53
CA SER A 247 9.05 -2.71 11.43
C SER A 247 10.10 -2.58 12.55
N HIS A 248 11.15 -1.80 12.30
CA HIS A 248 12.19 -1.47 13.28
C HIS A 248 11.80 -0.24 14.09
N ALA A 249 11.39 0.84 13.43
CA ALA A 249 11.05 2.12 14.06
C ALA A 249 9.87 2.04 15.04
N LYS A 250 8.89 1.15 14.80
CA LYS A 250 7.65 1.09 15.59
C LYS A 250 7.87 0.96 17.11
N GLN A 251 8.90 0.25 17.55
CA GLN A 251 9.20 0.08 18.97
C GLN A 251 9.71 1.37 19.64
N PHE A 252 10.26 2.30 18.88
CA PHE A 252 10.84 3.56 19.38
C PHE A 252 9.88 4.75 19.25
N ILE A 253 8.86 4.63 18.40
CA ILE A 253 7.90 5.72 18.16
C ILE A 253 7.18 6.11 19.45
N ASN A 254 6.82 5.14 20.28
CA ASN A 254 6.15 5.40 21.57
C ASN A 254 7.00 6.26 22.51
N THR A 255 8.30 6.06 22.53
CA THR A 255 9.23 6.82 23.36
C THR A 255 9.49 8.21 22.80
N HIS A 256 9.72 8.31 21.49
CA HIS A 256 10.11 9.57 20.85
C HIS A 256 8.93 10.40 20.37
N GLN A 257 7.72 9.81 20.27
CA GLN A 257 6.48 10.44 19.83
C GLN A 257 6.61 11.19 18.49
N LYS A 258 7.52 10.75 17.62
CA LYS A 258 7.76 11.33 16.30
C LYS A 258 8.26 10.28 15.31
N LEU A 259 8.08 10.55 14.02
CA LEU A 259 8.53 9.71 12.92
C LEU A 259 9.02 10.60 11.76
N ILE A 260 10.09 10.17 11.09
CA ILE A 260 10.69 10.92 10.00
C ILE A 260 10.65 10.09 8.74
N VAL A 261 10.07 10.66 7.68
CA VAL A 261 9.97 10.02 6.36
C VAL A 261 11.06 10.58 5.46
N VAL A 262 11.82 9.66 4.86
CA VAL A 262 12.89 9.94 3.89
C VAL A 262 12.60 9.22 2.58
N GLU A 263 13.44 9.42 1.55
CA GLU A 263 13.21 8.82 0.23
C GLU A 263 13.78 7.41 0.12
N TRP A 264 14.99 7.17 0.62
CA TRP A 264 15.75 5.96 0.36
C TRP A 264 16.15 5.17 1.61
N GLN A 265 16.41 3.89 1.42
CA GLN A 265 16.87 2.99 2.47
C GLN A 265 18.18 3.45 3.11
N MET A 266 19.09 3.96 2.30
CA MET A 266 20.36 4.47 2.82
C MET A 266 20.18 5.62 3.79
N ASP A 267 19.22 6.52 3.52
CA ASP A 267 18.91 7.65 4.42
C ASP A 267 18.44 7.12 5.79
N VAL A 268 17.59 6.08 5.81
CA VAL A 268 17.17 5.42 7.06
C VAL A 268 18.37 4.88 7.83
N ILE A 269 19.26 4.16 7.15
CA ILE A 269 20.43 3.52 7.76
C ILE A 269 21.40 4.56 8.31
N TRP A 270 21.66 5.62 7.51
CA TRP A 270 22.51 6.72 7.92
C TRP A 270 21.98 7.43 9.16
N LEU A 271 20.69 7.73 9.16
CA LEU A 271 20.05 8.49 10.21
C LEU A 271 19.81 7.65 11.48
N ALA A 272 19.82 6.32 11.38
CA ALA A 272 19.81 5.44 12.53
C ALA A 272 21.07 5.55 13.41
N ARG A 273 22.21 6.02 12.86
CA ARG A 273 23.41 6.36 13.62
C ARG A 273 23.18 7.46 14.67
N LEU A 274 22.07 8.23 14.54
CA LEU A 274 21.69 9.29 15.50
C LEU A 274 21.06 8.78 16.79
N TRP A 275 21.14 7.50 17.12
CA TRP A 275 20.54 6.91 18.33
C TRP A 275 19.00 7.00 18.39
N PHE A 276 18.34 7.44 17.33
CA PHE A 276 16.89 7.56 17.24
C PHE A 276 16.37 6.79 16.03
N PRO A 277 16.11 5.48 16.15
CA PRO A 277 15.65 4.68 15.01
C PRO A 277 14.16 4.92 14.69
N ILE A 278 13.81 6.16 14.39
CA ILE A 278 12.45 6.64 14.07
C ILE A 278 12.32 7.05 12.60
N TRP A 279 13.06 6.38 11.71
CA TRP A 279 13.17 6.71 10.30
C TRP A 279 12.48 5.67 9.45
N VAL A 280 11.79 6.13 8.41
CA VAL A 280 11.17 5.26 7.42
C VAL A 280 11.35 5.81 6.02
N ALA A 281 11.47 4.93 5.02
CA ALA A 281 11.58 5.34 3.63
C ALA A 281 10.47 4.76 2.76
N THR A 282 10.15 5.51 1.70
CA THR A 282 9.19 5.09 0.66
C THR A 282 9.82 4.17 -0.38
N SER A 283 11.14 4.01 -0.36
CA SER A 283 11.90 3.05 -1.16
C SER A 283 11.77 3.23 -2.67
N GLY A 284 11.89 4.49 -3.14
CA GLY A 284 11.83 4.83 -4.56
C GLY A 284 10.42 4.81 -5.16
N THR A 285 9.40 4.78 -4.32
CA THR A 285 8.01 5.07 -4.71
C THR A 285 7.57 6.40 -4.09
N ALA A 286 6.63 7.09 -4.71
CA ALA A 286 6.03 8.26 -4.07
C ALA A 286 5.27 7.84 -2.80
N LEU A 287 5.19 8.72 -1.81
CA LEU A 287 4.33 8.51 -0.65
C LEU A 287 2.89 8.31 -1.14
N THR A 288 2.20 7.30 -0.61
CA THR A 288 0.83 6.95 -0.99
C THR A 288 -0.15 7.29 0.12
N GLU A 289 -1.45 7.33 -0.20
CA GLU A 289 -2.50 7.47 0.81
C GLU A 289 -2.47 6.35 1.86
N GLN A 290 -2.16 5.12 1.44
CA GLN A 290 -2.03 3.98 2.34
C GLN A 290 -0.84 4.15 3.30
N HIS A 291 0.29 4.64 2.79
CA HIS A 291 1.44 5.00 3.64
C HIS A 291 1.05 6.04 4.70
N VAL A 292 0.32 7.10 4.31
CA VAL A 292 -0.12 8.14 5.25
C VAL A 292 -1.07 7.57 6.31
N LYS A 293 -2.01 6.71 5.92
CA LYS A 293 -2.89 6.01 6.88
C LYS A 293 -2.11 5.15 7.86
N ILE A 294 -1.06 4.47 7.41
CA ILE A 294 -0.17 3.68 8.28
C ILE A 294 0.60 4.62 9.22
N LEU A 295 1.22 5.67 8.70
CA LEU A 295 2.00 6.64 9.48
C LEU A 295 1.14 7.30 10.57
N LYS A 296 -0.08 7.72 10.23
CA LYS A 296 -1.04 8.34 11.16
C LYS A 296 -1.41 7.42 12.34
N ARG A 297 -1.47 6.11 12.14
CA ARG A 297 -1.67 5.14 13.23
C ARG A 297 -0.51 5.12 14.23
N HIS A 298 0.68 5.50 13.78
CA HIS A 298 1.89 5.44 14.60
C HIS A 298 2.19 6.76 15.30
N THR A 299 1.95 7.92 14.70
CA THR A 299 2.19 9.23 15.31
C THR A 299 1.46 10.34 14.56
N GLU A 300 1.13 11.41 15.29
CA GLU A 300 0.70 12.69 14.70
C GLU A 300 1.86 13.64 14.44
N ASN A 301 3.03 13.38 15.04
CA ASN A 301 4.25 14.20 14.87
C ASN A 301 5.11 13.64 13.74
N LEU A 302 4.71 13.90 12.52
CA LEU A 302 5.41 13.48 11.31
C LEU A 302 6.36 14.57 10.83
N TYR A 303 7.54 14.14 10.40
CA TYR A 303 8.55 14.98 9.75
C TYR A 303 8.83 14.44 8.35
N LEU A 304 9.02 15.33 7.38
CA LEU A 304 9.43 14.98 6.02
C LEU A 304 10.85 15.52 5.78
N LEU A 305 11.72 14.65 5.32
CA LEU A 305 13.08 14.97 4.89
C LEU A 305 13.32 14.38 3.52
N PHE A 306 13.03 15.13 2.48
CA PHE A 306 13.29 14.76 1.08
C PHE A 306 14.40 15.63 0.50
N ASP A 307 14.97 15.21 -0.61
CA ASP A 307 16.09 15.87 -1.26
C ASP A 307 15.81 17.35 -1.56
N ASN A 308 16.85 18.19 -1.53
CA ASN A 308 16.71 19.64 -1.78
C ASN A 308 16.54 20.01 -3.26
N ASP A 309 16.56 19.03 -4.16
CA ASP A 309 16.41 19.25 -5.59
C ASP A 309 14.94 19.51 -6.02
N GLN A 310 14.72 19.72 -7.31
CA GLN A 310 13.38 19.98 -7.84
C GLN A 310 12.45 18.76 -7.66
N ALA A 311 12.97 17.54 -7.79
CA ALA A 311 12.19 16.32 -7.65
C ALA A 311 11.74 16.13 -6.19
N GLY A 312 12.65 16.32 -5.22
CA GLY A 312 12.34 16.25 -3.79
C GLY A 312 11.34 17.33 -3.34
N ARG A 313 11.42 18.57 -3.89
CA ARG A 313 10.40 19.59 -3.63
C ARG A 313 9.02 19.19 -4.13
N GLN A 314 8.94 18.59 -5.33
CA GLN A 314 7.67 18.08 -5.85
C GLN A 314 7.15 16.87 -5.05
N ALA A 315 8.05 15.99 -4.59
CA ALA A 315 7.71 14.86 -3.71
C ALA A 315 7.17 15.38 -2.37
N THR A 316 7.82 16.37 -1.76
CA THR A 316 7.36 17.04 -0.53
C THR A 316 5.96 17.63 -0.70
N PHE A 317 5.73 18.37 -1.80
CA PHE A 317 4.43 18.97 -2.08
C PHE A 317 3.31 17.92 -2.20
N ARG A 318 3.55 16.84 -2.93
CA ARG A 318 2.60 15.72 -3.04
C ARG A 318 2.34 15.03 -1.70
N ALA A 319 3.41 14.82 -0.91
CA ALA A 319 3.32 14.23 0.41
C ALA A 319 2.46 15.09 1.36
N LEU A 320 2.65 16.41 1.36
CA LEU A 320 1.84 17.34 2.16
C LEU A 320 0.36 17.26 1.79
N LYS A 321 0.02 17.24 0.49
CA LYS A 321 -1.39 17.10 0.04
C LYS A 321 -2.03 15.82 0.59
N LEU A 322 -1.32 14.69 0.51
CA LEU A 322 -1.83 13.41 1.02
C LEU A 322 -1.97 13.41 2.54
N CYS A 323 -1.02 14.00 3.26
CA CYS A 323 -1.07 14.12 4.71
C CYS A 323 -2.24 15.01 5.16
N TYR A 324 -2.41 16.18 4.54
CA TYR A 324 -3.49 17.12 4.87
C TYR A 324 -4.88 16.54 4.62
N ALA A 325 -5.04 15.76 3.54
CA ALA A 325 -6.28 15.04 3.25
C ALA A 325 -6.62 13.97 4.30
N GLN A 326 -5.67 13.56 5.13
CA GLN A 326 -5.84 12.62 6.23
C GLN A 326 -5.73 13.31 7.60
N ASP A 327 -5.83 14.64 7.69
CA ASP A 327 -5.65 15.45 8.91
C ASP A 327 -4.34 15.12 9.65
N LEU A 328 -3.25 15.01 8.90
CA LEU A 328 -1.89 14.84 9.39
C LEU A 328 -1.06 16.03 8.89
N PHE A 329 -0.43 16.77 9.82
CA PHE A 329 0.25 18.04 9.53
C PHE A 329 1.76 17.90 9.77
N PRO A 330 2.52 17.38 8.80
CA PRO A 330 3.94 17.15 8.99
C PRO A 330 4.74 18.44 9.01
N LYS A 331 5.86 18.40 9.74
CA LYS A 331 6.92 19.41 9.65
C LYS A 331 7.91 19.03 8.55
N ILE A 332 8.52 20.00 7.92
CA ILE A 332 9.60 19.78 6.95
C ILE A 332 10.94 20.04 7.64
N VAL A 333 11.84 19.07 7.52
CA VAL A 333 13.25 19.23 7.88
C VAL A 333 14.00 19.72 6.65
N SER A 334 14.66 20.87 6.77
CA SER A 334 15.48 21.44 5.69
C SER A 334 16.94 21.28 6.05
N LEU A 335 17.69 20.62 5.18
CA LEU A 335 19.16 20.57 5.28
C LEU A 335 19.73 21.93 4.85
N PRO A 336 20.90 22.32 5.39
CA PRO A 336 21.63 23.47 4.87
C PRO A 336 21.87 23.35 3.35
N GLU A 337 21.83 24.48 2.65
CA GLU A 337 21.89 24.53 1.17
C GLU A 337 23.16 23.90 0.57
N TRP A 338 24.23 23.81 1.34
CA TRP A 338 25.49 23.16 0.91
C TRP A 338 25.48 21.65 0.99
N PHE A 339 24.41 20.99 1.51
CA PHE A 339 24.19 19.57 1.44
C PHE A 339 23.06 19.25 0.47
N LYS A 340 23.35 18.38 -0.48
CA LYS A 340 22.39 17.95 -1.47
C LYS A 340 21.34 16.98 -0.88
N ASP A 341 21.81 16.02 -0.09
CA ASP A 341 21.03 14.93 0.49
C ASP A 341 21.57 14.55 1.88
N ALA A 342 20.89 13.62 2.54
CA ALA A 342 21.28 13.11 3.85
C ALA A 342 22.59 12.29 3.79
N ASP A 343 22.89 11.66 2.66
CA ASP A 343 24.12 10.85 2.44
C ASP A 343 25.36 11.78 2.49
N GLU A 344 25.26 12.97 1.88
CA GLU A 344 26.34 13.96 1.90
C GLU A 344 26.54 14.55 3.30
N LEU A 345 25.46 14.90 4.00
CA LEU A 345 25.52 15.37 5.37
C LEU A 345 26.18 14.34 6.31
N ALA A 346 25.79 13.07 6.19
CA ALA A 346 26.25 12.00 7.06
C ALA A 346 27.78 11.74 6.97
N ASN A 347 28.43 12.20 5.90
CA ASN A 347 29.89 12.13 5.73
C ASN A 347 30.62 13.35 6.34
N HIS A 348 29.91 14.35 6.89
CA HIS A 348 30.50 15.52 7.50
C HIS A 348 30.86 15.27 8.97
N GLU A 349 32.01 15.78 9.44
CA GLU A 349 32.50 15.53 10.81
C GLU A 349 31.49 15.93 11.89
N ASN A 350 30.78 17.05 11.72
CA ASN A 350 29.81 17.59 12.67
C ASN A 350 28.36 17.28 12.30
N TRP A 351 28.11 16.25 11.48
CA TRP A 351 26.81 15.93 10.93
C TRP A 351 25.70 15.79 12.00
N ASN A 352 26.03 15.18 13.17
CA ASN A 352 25.11 15.01 14.28
C ASN A 352 24.54 16.35 14.80
N GLN A 353 25.42 17.32 15.05
CA GLN A 353 25.01 18.64 15.55
C GLN A 353 24.21 19.40 14.50
N ILE A 354 24.66 19.35 13.25
CA ILE A 354 23.99 20.00 12.12
C ILE A 354 22.59 19.41 11.97
N PHE A 355 22.48 18.10 11.98
CA PHE A 355 21.20 17.42 11.80
C PHE A 355 20.23 17.67 12.96
N GLN A 356 20.72 17.64 14.21
CA GLN A 356 19.88 18.00 15.38
C GLN A 356 19.36 19.43 15.25
N GLN A 357 20.18 20.38 14.82
CA GLN A 357 19.73 21.74 14.54
C GLN A 357 18.67 21.83 13.43
N CYS A 358 18.78 20.99 12.38
CA CYS A 358 17.76 20.91 11.33
C CYS A 358 16.43 20.40 11.88
N ILE A 359 16.44 19.39 12.74
CA ILE A 359 15.23 18.88 13.41
C ILE A 359 14.62 19.94 14.34
N ASP A 360 15.43 20.61 15.14
CA ASP A 360 14.96 21.62 16.09
C ASP A 360 14.36 22.85 15.36
N LYS A 361 14.87 23.15 14.15
CA LYS A 361 14.38 24.21 13.27
C LYS A 361 13.27 23.76 12.32
N ALA A 362 12.89 22.48 12.35
CA ALA A 362 11.85 21.97 11.46
C ALA A 362 10.55 22.77 11.64
N SER A 363 10.06 23.30 10.56
CA SER A 363 8.92 24.21 10.53
C SER A 363 7.66 23.54 9.98
N ASP A 364 6.51 24.15 10.19
CA ASP A 364 5.24 23.75 9.60
C ASP A 364 5.37 23.53 8.09
N GLY A 365 4.79 22.42 7.61
CA GLY A 365 4.95 22.00 6.22
C GLY A 365 4.43 23.01 5.19
N PHE A 366 3.33 23.71 5.51
CA PHE A 366 2.77 24.74 4.63
C PHE A 366 3.70 25.96 4.51
N LEU A 367 4.16 26.46 5.65
CA LEU A 367 5.02 27.65 5.69
C LEU A 367 6.39 27.37 5.04
N GLU A 368 6.96 26.20 5.32
CA GLU A 368 8.24 25.83 4.72
C GLU A 368 8.11 25.61 3.21
N MET A 369 7.02 24.96 2.77
CA MET A 369 6.78 24.79 1.33
C MET A 369 6.62 26.12 0.61
N PHE A 370 5.94 27.09 1.24
CA PHE A 370 5.86 28.46 0.72
C PHE A 370 7.25 29.07 0.56
N ASN A 371 8.10 28.97 1.60
CA ASN A 371 9.47 29.53 1.55
C ASN A 371 10.29 28.90 0.41
N ARG A 372 10.22 27.57 0.25
CA ARG A 372 10.92 26.84 -0.82
C ARG A 372 10.42 27.20 -2.22
N LEU A 373 9.11 27.34 -2.39
CA LEU A 373 8.53 27.68 -3.70
C LEU A 373 8.75 29.14 -4.06
N ARG A 374 8.70 30.05 -3.08
CA ARG A 374 8.89 31.50 -3.29
C ARG A 374 10.19 31.82 -4.02
N SER A 375 11.26 31.07 -3.74
CA SER A 375 12.56 31.27 -4.40
C SER A 375 12.57 30.94 -5.89
N SER A 376 11.57 30.18 -6.36
CA SER A 376 11.44 29.76 -7.75
C SER A 376 10.53 30.67 -8.59
N PHE A 377 9.95 31.74 -8.00
CA PHE A 377 9.06 32.68 -8.68
C PHE A 377 9.57 34.11 -8.55
N ASP A 378 9.38 34.92 -9.60
CA ASP A 378 9.63 36.35 -9.52
C ASP A 378 8.52 37.05 -8.73
N MET A 379 8.86 37.43 -7.50
CA MET A 379 7.91 38.08 -6.59
C MET A 379 7.54 39.51 -7.01
N ASN A 380 8.18 40.11 -8.03
CA ASN A 380 7.78 41.37 -8.63
C ASN A 380 6.78 41.20 -9.77
N SER A 381 6.72 40.00 -10.37
CA SER A 381 5.78 39.65 -11.42
C SER A 381 4.40 39.32 -10.84
N PRO A 382 3.32 40.07 -11.19
CA PRO A 382 1.96 39.71 -10.77
C PRO A 382 1.52 38.32 -11.24
N VAL A 383 1.99 37.91 -12.42
CA VAL A 383 1.67 36.59 -13.00
C VAL A 383 2.30 35.47 -12.17
N ASP A 384 3.58 35.61 -11.80
CA ASP A 384 4.28 34.60 -11.03
C ASP A 384 3.81 34.53 -9.57
N LYS A 385 3.47 35.70 -8.98
CA LYS A 385 2.75 35.75 -7.70
C LYS A 385 1.45 34.95 -7.76
N THR A 386 0.66 35.11 -8.82
CA THR A 386 -0.62 34.41 -8.98
C THR A 386 -0.40 32.90 -9.14
N LYS A 387 0.62 32.47 -9.87
CA LYS A 387 0.98 31.05 -9.98
C LYS A 387 1.36 30.45 -8.62
N LEU A 388 2.22 31.13 -7.86
CA LEU A 388 2.60 30.71 -6.51
C LEU A 388 1.38 30.61 -5.60
N ILE A 389 0.48 31.61 -5.64
CA ILE A 389 -0.77 31.63 -4.86
C ILE A 389 -1.64 30.42 -5.19
N ASN A 390 -1.86 30.16 -6.47
CA ASN A 390 -2.67 29.03 -6.90
C ASN A 390 -2.05 27.68 -6.50
N THR A 391 -0.72 27.55 -6.59
CA THR A 391 -0.02 26.35 -6.13
C THR A 391 -0.20 26.14 -4.63
N MET A 392 -0.08 27.20 -3.81
CA MET A 392 -0.29 27.08 -2.37
C MET A 392 -1.75 26.79 -2.00
N PHE A 393 -2.70 27.29 -2.79
CA PHE A 393 -4.12 26.99 -2.61
C PHE A 393 -4.45 25.51 -2.77
N GLU A 394 -3.69 24.75 -3.59
CA GLU A 394 -3.84 23.30 -3.67
C GLU A 394 -3.58 22.61 -2.33
N LEU A 395 -2.59 23.10 -1.55
CA LEU A 395 -2.31 22.57 -0.21
C LEU A 395 -3.41 22.92 0.78
N ILE A 396 -3.90 24.18 0.76
CA ILE A 396 -5.00 24.61 1.64
C ILE A 396 -6.28 23.82 1.33
N LEU A 397 -6.56 23.59 0.04
CA LEU A 397 -7.74 22.83 -0.40
C LEU A 397 -7.70 21.36 0.07
N ALA A 398 -6.51 20.79 0.23
CA ALA A 398 -6.34 19.42 0.74
C ALA A 398 -6.63 19.28 2.25
N VAL A 399 -6.69 20.38 3.00
CA VAL A 399 -6.99 20.38 4.44
C VAL A 399 -8.49 20.25 4.67
N ASN A 400 -8.94 19.23 5.39
CA ASN A 400 -10.37 19.04 5.71
C ASN A 400 -10.87 19.97 6.81
N ASN A 401 -10.02 20.31 7.79
CA ASN A 401 -10.39 21.12 8.94
C ASN A 401 -10.47 22.61 8.57
N ILE A 402 -11.66 23.18 8.64
CA ILE A 402 -11.93 24.58 8.27
C ILE A 402 -11.13 25.58 9.10
N LEU A 403 -10.92 25.33 10.40
CA LEU A 403 -10.15 26.22 11.26
C LEU A 403 -8.68 26.27 10.87
N ILE A 404 -8.12 25.12 10.47
CA ILE A 404 -6.73 25.01 9.99
C ILE A 404 -6.62 25.65 8.61
N GLN A 405 -7.60 25.47 7.71
CA GLN A 405 -7.65 26.19 6.44
C GLN A 405 -7.64 27.72 6.63
N GLU A 406 -8.47 28.23 7.55
CA GLU A 406 -8.51 29.65 7.91
C GLU A 406 -7.16 30.15 8.43
N SER A 407 -6.53 29.36 9.32
CA SER A 407 -5.22 29.70 9.89
C SER A 407 -4.15 29.77 8.78
N TYR A 408 -4.13 28.81 7.85
CA TYR A 408 -3.19 28.84 6.72
C TYR A 408 -3.47 30.00 5.76
N LYS A 409 -4.73 30.31 5.46
CA LYS A 409 -5.08 31.48 4.63
C LYS A 409 -4.60 32.79 5.26
N ARG A 410 -4.75 32.95 6.61
CA ARG A 410 -4.24 34.14 7.33
C ARG A 410 -2.72 34.22 7.29
N ALA A 411 -2.04 33.15 7.68
CA ALA A 411 -0.58 33.09 7.64
C ALA A 411 -0.02 33.37 6.22
N PHE A 412 -0.75 32.92 5.19
CA PHE A 412 -0.39 33.14 3.81
C PHE A 412 -0.63 34.60 3.36
N ALA A 413 -1.75 35.19 3.76
CA ALA A 413 -2.05 36.61 3.53
C ALA A 413 -0.97 37.52 4.13
N ASP A 414 -0.57 37.27 5.39
CA ASP A 414 0.49 37.98 6.09
C ASP A 414 1.84 37.88 5.35
N LYS A 415 2.21 36.69 4.89
CA LYS A 415 3.46 36.45 4.13
C LYS A 415 3.50 37.13 2.77
N LEU A 416 2.36 37.37 2.16
CA LEU A 416 2.22 38.04 0.85
C LEU A 416 1.95 39.53 0.95
N TRP A 417 1.72 40.03 2.17
CA TRP A 417 1.33 41.44 2.42
C TRP A 417 0.01 41.84 1.73
N PHE A 418 -0.95 40.86 1.69
CA PHE A 418 -2.30 41.11 1.21
C PHE A 418 -3.31 41.14 2.38
N PRO A 419 -4.40 41.95 2.25
CA PRO A 419 -5.53 41.79 3.18
C PRO A 419 -6.09 40.36 3.13
N PHE A 420 -6.46 39.83 4.29
CA PHE A 420 -7.00 38.47 4.38
C PHE A 420 -8.22 38.27 3.46
N GLU A 421 -9.12 39.26 3.39
CA GLU A 421 -10.34 39.25 2.58
C GLU A 421 -10.02 39.04 1.09
N THR A 422 -8.90 39.61 0.62
CA THR A 422 -8.45 39.45 -0.77
C THR A 422 -8.02 38.01 -1.03
N VAL A 423 -7.25 37.42 -0.12
CA VAL A 423 -6.78 36.03 -0.23
C VAL A 423 -7.94 35.07 -0.13
N ASP A 424 -8.89 35.27 0.80
CA ASP A 424 -10.07 34.44 0.97
C ASP A 424 -11.01 34.51 -0.24
N LEU A 425 -11.23 35.70 -0.80
CA LEU A 425 -12.00 35.85 -2.04
C LEU A 425 -11.34 35.12 -3.21
N GLN A 426 -10.01 35.22 -3.35
CA GLN A 426 -9.28 34.53 -4.40
C GLN A 426 -9.31 33.00 -4.18
N PHE A 427 -9.21 32.53 -2.94
CA PHE A 427 -9.35 31.12 -2.61
C PHE A 427 -10.74 30.57 -2.97
N LYS A 428 -11.80 31.30 -2.67
CA LYS A 428 -13.18 30.96 -3.08
C LYS A 428 -13.32 30.84 -4.59
N LYS A 429 -12.73 31.76 -5.36
CA LYS A 429 -12.71 31.67 -6.83
C LYS A 429 -11.92 30.44 -7.31
N TYR A 430 -10.77 30.18 -6.66
CA TYR A 430 -9.93 29.03 -6.97
C TYR A 430 -10.68 27.70 -6.71
N THR A 431 -11.38 27.56 -5.59
CA THR A 431 -12.15 26.35 -5.26
C THR A 431 -13.28 26.10 -6.25
N GLN A 432 -13.99 27.15 -6.69
CA GLN A 432 -15.02 27.05 -7.72
C GLN A 432 -14.43 26.59 -9.06
N TRP A 433 -13.29 27.13 -9.45
CA TRP A 433 -12.59 26.74 -10.68
C TRP A 433 -12.04 25.32 -10.59
N ALA A 434 -11.39 24.95 -9.50
CA ALA A 434 -10.89 23.60 -9.24
C ALA A 434 -12.02 22.56 -9.26
N GLY A 435 -13.18 22.88 -8.65
CA GLY A 435 -14.38 22.05 -8.70
C GLY A 435 -14.90 21.83 -10.11
N LYS A 436 -14.91 22.87 -10.96
CA LYS A 436 -15.30 22.74 -12.38
C LYS A 436 -14.34 21.83 -13.15
N ILE A 437 -13.01 21.98 -12.94
CA ILE A 437 -12.00 21.12 -13.58
C ILE A 437 -12.16 19.68 -13.14
N PHE A 438 -12.36 19.44 -11.83
CA PHE A 438 -12.57 18.10 -11.30
C PHE A 438 -13.78 17.41 -11.93
N ILE A 439 -14.91 18.11 -12.01
CA ILE A 439 -16.13 17.59 -12.69
C ILE A 439 -15.86 17.33 -14.17
N GLN A 440 -15.10 18.21 -14.83
CA GLN A 440 -14.78 18.03 -16.25
C GLN A 440 -13.78 16.87 -16.47
N GLN A 441 -12.84 16.66 -15.56
CA GLN A 441 -11.92 15.53 -15.60
C GLN A 441 -12.64 14.22 -15.28
N GLN A 442 -13.55 14.20 -14.30
CA GLN A 442 -14.41 13.03 -14.05
C GLN A 442 -15.25 12.69 -15.28
N ARG A 443 -15.91 13.68 -15.90
CA ARG A 443 -16.65 13.44 -17.15
C ARG A 443 -15.79 12.89 -18.27
N ARG A 444 -14.55 13.41 -18.45
CA ARG A 444 -13.59 12.87 -19.43
C ARG A 444 -13.08 11.48 -19.05
N GLN A 445 -12.90 11.20 -17.76
CA GLN A 445 -12.55 9.85 -17.29
C GLN A 445 -13.73 8.90 -17.42
N GLU A 446 -14.96 9.36 -17.18
CA GLU A 446 -16.18 8.61 -17.42
C GLU A 446 -16.37 8.35 -18.92
N GLU A 447 -16.15 9.34 -19.79
CA GLU A 447 -16.18 9.19 -21.25
C GLU A 447 -15.07 8.25 -21.75
N ASN A 448 -13.85 8.34 -21.22
CA ASN A 448 -12.74 7.42 -21.52
C ASN A 448 -12.92 6.06 -20.85
N SER A 449 -13.50 6.00 -19.66
CA SER A 449 -13.84 4.75 -19.00
C SER A 449 -15.08 4.12 -19.64
N GLU A 450 -16.06 4.89 -20.11
CA GLU A 450 -17.17 4.34 -20.89
C GLU A 450 -16.66 3.60 -22.13
N SER A 451 -15.65 4.11 -22.84
CA SER A 451 -15.02 3.37 -23.94
C SER A 451 -14.24 2.13 -23.47
N LYS A 452 -13.57 2.19 -22.33
CA LYS A 452 -12.85 1.09 -21.70
C LYS A 452 -13.82 0.11 -21.02
N TYR A 453 -14.84 0.62 -20.34
CA TYR A 453 -15.94 -0.16 -19.76
C TYR A 453 -16.82 -0.82 -20.83
N HIS A 454 -16.90 -0.27 -22.02
CA HIS A 454 -17.57 -0.92 -23.15
C HIS A 454 -16.82 -2.21 -23.54
N LEU A 455 -15.51 -2.13 -23.67
CA LEU A 455 -14.64 -3.27 -23.95
C LEU A 455 -14.61 -4.27 -22.80
N ASP A 456 -14.57 -3.78 -21.55
CA ASP A 456 -14.53 -4.61 -20.33
C ASP A 456 -15.90 -5.28 -20.05
N ARG A 457 -17.01 -4.62 -20.41
CA ARG A 457 -18.37 -5.20 -20.29
C ARG A 457 -18.67 -6.21 -21.40
N GLU A 458 -18.17 -6.01 -22.60
CA GLU A 458 -18.20 -7.03 -23.64
C GLU A 458 -17.38 -8.27 -23.22
N LYS A 459 -16.20 -8.07 -22.66
CA LYS A 459 -15.35 -9.14 -22.13
C LYS A 459 -16.03 -9.86 -20.95
N LEU A 460 -16.67 -9.12 -20.06
CA LEU A 460 -17.42 -9.67 -18.93
C LEU A 460 -18.64 -10.47 -19.40
N PHE A 461 -19.37 -9.95 -20.36
CA PHE A 461 -20.51 -10.62 -20.98
C PHE A 461 -20.07 -11.92 -21.66
N ILE A 462 -18.97 -11.88 -22.38
CA ILE A 462 -18.33 -13.02 -23.04
C ILE A 462 -17.88 -14.06 -22.00
N SER A 463 -17.23 -13.65 -20.93
CA SER A 463 -16.74 -14.53 -19.85
C SER A 463 -17.88 -15.22 -19.05
N LEU A 464 -18.96 -14.48 -18.76
CA LEU A 464 -20.14 -15.04 -18.11
C LEU A 464 -20.86 -16.07 -18.98
N PHE A 465 -20.72 -15.96 -20.31
CA PHE A 465 -21.34 -16.87 -21.28
C PHE A 465 -20.55 -18.16 -21.51
N TYR A 466 -19.24 -18.14 -21.42
CA TYR A 466 -18.39 -19.20 -21.97
C TYR A 466 -18.10 -20.35 -21.05
N ASN A 467 -18.25 -20.21 -19.73
CA ASN A 467 -17.93 -21.31 -18.84
C ASN A 467 -19.09 -21.70 -17.93
N TRP A 468 -19.48 -22.95 -18.03
CA TRP A 468 -20.10 -23.72 -16.97
C TRP A 468 -21.49 -23.33 -16.47
N PHE A 469 -21.93 -22.09 -16.64
CA PHE A 469 -23.30 -21.63 -16.33
C PHE A 469 -24.36 -22.27 -17.23
N PHE A 470 -23.99 -22.75 -18.40
CA PHE A 470 -24.93 -23.33 -19.36
C PHE A 470 -25.53 -24.66 -18.91
N ASP A 471 -24.77 -25.49 -18.20
CA ASP A 471 -25.28 -26.78 -17.73
C ASP A 471 -26.32 -26.65 -16.60
N SER A 472 -26.42 -25.47 -15.99
CA SER A 472 -27.31 -25.18 -14.86
C SER A 472 -28.55 -24.37 -15.21
N LEU A 473 -28.67 -23.87 -16.45
CA LEU A 473 -29.81 -23.08 -16.90
C LEU A 473 -30.94 -23.98 -17.39
N LEU A 474 -32.20 -23.59 -17.13
CA LEU A 474 -33.35 -24.21 -17.76
C LEU A 474 -33.31 -24.00 -19.27
N LYS A 475 -33.82 -24.94 -20.05
CA LYS A 475 -33.80 -24.93 -21.52
C LYS A 475 -34.28 -23.62 -22.12
N GLU A 476 -35.32 -22.99 -21.56
CA GLU A 476 -35.89 -21.72 -22.02
C GLU A 476 -34.96 -20.50 -21.80
N GLU A 477 -34.13 -20.55 -20.77
CA GLU A 477 -33.11 -19.51 -20.44
C GLU A 477 -31.91 -19.66 -21.35
N TYR A 478 -31.53 -20.89 -21.65
CA TYR A 478 -30.49 -21.22 -22.61
C TYR A 478 -30.86 -20.71 -24.03
N GLU A 479 -32.07 -21.01 -24.52
CA GLU A 479 -32.55 -20.54 -25.84
C GLU A 479 -32.58 -19.01 -25.91
N PHE A 480 -33.03 -18.35 -24.85
CA PHE A 480 -33.06 -16.88 -24.79
C PHE A 480 -31.68 -16.24 -24.85
N ILE A 481 -30.74 -16.85 -24.18
CA ILE A 481 -29.35 -16.40 -24.15
C ILE A 481 -28.67 -16.67 -25.50
N GLN A 482 -28.94 -17.80 -26.14
CA GLN A 482 -28.48 -18.13 -27.48
C GLN A 482 -29.03 -17.13 -28.54
N ASP A 483 -30.31 -16.70 -28.42
CA ASP A 483 -30.92 -15.68 -29.26
C ASP A 483 -30.19 -14.34 -29.11
N LEU A 484 -29.86 -13.94 -27.88
CA LEU A 484 -29.11 -12.71 -27.59
C LEU A 484 -27.69 -12.76 -28.15
N TYR A 485 -27.04 -13.90 -28.05
CA TYR A 485 -25.72 -14.13 -28.56
C TYR A 485 -25.66 -14.12 -30.09
N GLY A 486 -26.58 -14.81 -30.72
CA GLY A 486 -26.75 -14.79 -32.17
C GLY A 486 -27.00 -13.35 -32.70
N PHE A 487 -27.78 -12.56 -31.96
CA PHE A 487 -28.02 -11.17 -32.28
C PHE A 487 -26.78 -10.28 -32.12
N ALA A 488 -26.00 -10.46 -31.03
CA ALA A 488 -24.73 -9.74 -30.82
C ALA A 488 -23.70 -10.09 -31.92
N GLY A 489 -23.63 -11.36 -32.31
CA GLY A 489 -22.81 -11.83 -33.44
C GLY A 489 -23.18 -11.24 -34.79
N GLN A 490 -24.51 -11.06 -35.04
CA GLN A 490 -25.01 -10.41 -36.27
C GLN A 490 -24.64 -8.93 -36.35
N ILE A 491 -24.67 -8.22 -35.22
CA ILE A 491 -24.27 -6.79 -35.15
C ILE A 491 -22.77 -6.63 -35.40
N SER A 492 -21.95 -7.53 -34.84
CA SER A 492 -20.51 -7.50 -35.01
C SER A 492 -20.00 -8.05 -36.33
N ARG A 493 -20.86 -8.67 -37.14
CA ARG A 493 -20.54 -9.34 -38.44
C ARG A 493 -19.46 -10.42 -38.34
N ALA A 494 -19.22 -11.01 -37.18
CA ALA A 494 -18.24 -12.05 -36.93
C ALA A 494 -18.89 -13.29 -36.32
N ASP A 495 -18.24 -14.45 -36.51
CA ASP A 495 -18.66 -15.69 -35.87
C ASP A 495 -18.56 -15.52 -34.35
N PRO A 496 -19.60 -15.80 -33.58
CA PRO A 496 -19.61 -15.69 -32.14
C PRO A 496 -18.47 -16.46 -31.47
N ASP A 497 -18.21 -17.70 -31.88
CA ASP A 497 -17.15 -18.54 -31.27
C ASP A 497 -15.75 -18.04 -31.65
N TRP A 498 -15.60 -17.51 -32.86
CA TRP A 498 -14.34 -16.88 -33.28
C TRP A 498 -14.09 -15.55 -32.55
N LEU A 499 -15.11 -14.70 -32.42
CA LEU A 499 -15.05 -13.44 -31.68
C LEU A 499 -14.59 -13.67 -30.23
N LEU A 500 -15.13 -14.69 -29.61
CA LEU A 500 -14.85 -15.07 -28.26
C LEU A 500 -13.40 -15.49 -28.07
N SER A 501 -12.98 -16.51 -28.80
CA SER A 501 -11.62 -17.06 -28.68
C SER A 501 -10.55 -16.03 -29.11
N HIS A 502 -10.84 -15.20 -30.12
CA HIS A 502 -9.91 -14.19 -30.63
C HIS A 502 -9.81 -12.98 -29.71
N THR A 503 -10.93 -12.55 -29.13
CA THR A 503 -10.97 -11.42 -28.19
C THR A 503 -10.25 -11.76 -26.88
N ILE A 504 -10.51 -12.92 -26.29
CA ILE A 504 -9.85 -13.35 -25.04
C ILE A 504 -8.34 -13.54 -25.25
N ASN A 505 -7.92 -14.16 -26.35
CA ASN A 505 -6.51 -14.47 -26.58
C ASN A 505 -5.67 -13.28 -27.05
N ASN A 506 -6.25 -12.34 -27.82
CA ASN A 506 -5.50 -11.28 -28.48
C ASN A 506 -5.71 -9.87 -27.91
N THR A 507 -6.72 -9.63 -27.06
CA THR A 507 -7.04 -8.30 -26.54
C THR A 507 -6.97 -8.17 -25.02
N CYS A 508 -6.91 -9.30 -24.30
CA CYS A 508 -6.75 -9.27 -22.84
C CYS A 508 -5.28 -9.39 -22.47
N SER A 509 -4.75 -8.44 -21.71
CA SER A 509 -3.48 -8.57 -21.00
C SER A 509 -3.58 -9.71 -19.97
N ASP A 510 -2.45 -10.24 -19.54
CA ASP A 510 -2.44 -11.31 -18.52
C ASP A 510 -3.04 -10.83 -17.18
N GLU A 511 -2.97 -9.55 -16.90
CA GLU A 511 -3.58 -8.90 -15.73
C GLU A 511 -5.11 -8.84 -15.84
N GLU A 512 -5.64 -8.59 -17.02
CA GLU A 512 -7.09 -8.59 -17.31
C GLU A 512 -7.66 -10.01 -17.30
N LYS A 513 -6.93 -11.01 -17.79
CA LYS A 513 -7.30 -12.43 -17.67
C LYS A 513 -7.38 -12.85 -16.21
N THR A 514 -6.40 -12.46 -15.39
CA THR A 514 -6.40 -12.74 -13.95
C THR A 514 -7.59 -12.09 -13.24
N THR A 515 -7.94 -10.85 -13.62
CA THR A 515 -9.09 -10.13 -13.06
C THR A 515 -10.42 -10.78 -13.46
N LEU A 516 -10.52 -11.28 -14.70
CA LEU A 516 -11.67 -12.04 -15.17
C LEU A 516 -11.82 -13.38 -14.44
N ASP A 517 -10.71 -14.10 -14.24
CA ASP A 517 -10.67 -15.35 -13.49
C ASP A 517 -11.04 -15.14 -12.01
N GLU A 518 -10.55 -14.07 -11.37
CA GLU A 518 -10.92 -13.72 -10.00
C GLU A 518 -12.41 -13.36 -9.86
N PHE A 519 -12.95 -12.62 -10.83
CA PHE A 519 -14.37 -12.27 -10.86
C PHE A 519 -15.24 -13.50 -11.08
N GLN A 520 -14.87 -14.38 -12.00
CA GLN A 520 -15.54 -15.65 -12.27
C GLN A 520 -15.55 -16.55 -11.02
N LEU A 521 -14.40 -16.74 -10.38
CA LEU A 521 -14.25 -17.49 -9.13
C LEU A 521 -15.11 -16.93 -7.99
N ARG A 522 -15.22 -15.60 -7.90
CA ARG A 522 -16.04 -14.94 -6.88
C ARG A 522 -17.53 -15.18 -7.10
N ARG A 523 -17.99 -15.17 -8.36
CA ARG A 523 -19.40 -15.42 -8.73
C ARG A 523 -19.78 -16.89 -8.62
N GLU A 524 -18.92 -17.78 -9.04
CA GLU A 524 -19.10 -19.21 -8.84
C GLU A 524 -19.31 -19.52 -7.36
N LYS A 525 -18.53 -18.93 -6.48
CA LYS A 525 -18.64 -19.11 -5.04
C LYS A 525 -19.96 -18.60 -4.46
N GLU A 526 -20.42 -17.42 -4.88
CA GLU A 526 -21.70 -16.88 -4.45
C GLU A 526 -22.84 -17.80 -4.90
N PHE A 527 -22.76 -18.32 -6.13
CA PHE A 527 -23.75 -19.23 -6.70
C PHE A 527 -23.80 -20.60 -6.00
N TRP A 528 -22.64 -21.18 -5.72
CA TRP A 528 -22.56 -22.49 -5.04
C TRP A 528 -23.02 -22.48 -3.59
N ASN A 529 -22.96 -21.35 -2.92
CA ASN A 529 -23.47 -21.22 -1.56
C ASN A 529 -25.00 -21.14 -1.49
N LEU A 530 -25.70 -21.09 -2.64
CA LEU A 530 -27.15 -21.09 -2.68
C LEU A 530 -27.68 -22.51 -2.64
N SER A 531 -28.58 -22.77 -1.70
CA SER A 531 -29.09 -24.12 -1.43
C SER A 531 -30.22 -24.58 -2.36
N ASP A 532 -30.82 -23.68 -3.15
CA ASP A 532 -31.98 -23.96 -3.98
C ASP A 532 -31.89 -23.34 -5.39
N GLU A 533 -32.50 -24.02 -6.35
CA GLU A 533 -32.57 -23.65 -7.77
C GLU A 533 -33.20 -22.28 -8.00
N LYS A 534 -34.19 -21.90 -7.19
CA LYS A 534 -34.90 -20.62 -7.33
C LYS A 534 -33.98 -19.44 -6.96
N SER A 535 -33.19 -19.60 -5.91
CA SER A 535 -32.19 -18.60 -5.50
C SER A 535 -31.06 -18.49 -6.51
N LYS A 536 -30.60 -19.61 -7.07
CA LYS A 536 -29.61 -19.63 -8.16
C LYS A 536 -30.13 -18.89 -9.40
N ARG A 537 -31.36 -19.18 -9.81
CA ARG A 537 -32.04 -18.50 -10.92
C ARG A 537 -32.17 -16.99 -10.68
N GLN A 538 -32.52 -16.59 -9.45
CA GLN A 538 -32.66 -15.17 -9.11
C GLN A 538 -31.31 -14.42 -9.20
N VAL A 539 -30.22 -15.03 -8.79
CA VAL A 539 -28.86 -14.44 -8.91
C VAL A 539 -28.47 -14.28 -10.37
N VAL A 540 -28.73 -15.26 -11.22
CA VAL A 540 -28.48 -15.19 -12.66
C VAL A 540 -29.27 -14.04 -13.27
N ILE A 541 -30.57 -13.96 -13.02
CA ILE A 541 -31.45 -12.91 -13.56
C ILE A 541 -31.00 -11.53 -13.09
N THR A 542 -30.74 -11.33 -11.79
CA THR A 542 -30.33 -10.02 -11.24
C THR A 542 -28.95 -9.60 -11.70
N THR A 543 -28.08 -10.51 -12.05
CA THR A 543 -26.72 -10.20 -12.54
C THR A 543 -26.71 -9.92 -14.04
N ILE A 544 -27.46 -10.68 -14.82
CA ILE A 544 -27.49 -10.56 -16.29
C ILE A 544 -28.40 -9.41 -16.76
N THR A 545 -29.53 -9.19 -16.10
CA THR A 545 -30.51 -8.17 -16.52
C THR A 545 -29.92 -6.76 -16.65
N PRO A 546 -29.13 -6.23 -15.67
CA PRO A 546 -28.52 -4.91 -15.80
C PRO A 546 -27.53 -4.81 -16.96
N VAL A 547 -26.76 -5.87 -17.21
CA VAL A 547 -25.75 -5.92 -18.30
C VAL A 547 -26.47 -5.89 -19.65
N ILE A 548 -27.54 -6.66 -19.80
CA ILE A 548 -28.36 -6.68 -21.02
C ILE A 548 -29.08 -5.33 -21.22
N GLN A 549 -29.60 -4.73 -20.16
CA GLN A 549 -30.26 -3.41 -20.24
C GLN A 549 -29.30 -2.31 -20.69
N GLU A 550 -28.09 -2.34 -20.21
CA GLU A 550 -27.04 -1.38 -20.59
C GLU A 550 -26.59 -1.60 -22.04
N TYR A 551 -26.42 -2.86 -22.47
CA TYR A 551 -26.17 -3.20 -23.86
C TYR A 551 -27.26 -2.67 -24.78
N PHE A 552 -28.56 -2.79 -24.41
CA PHE A 552 -29.68 -2.22 -25.18
C PHE A 552 -29.63 -0.70 -25.24
N LYS A 553 -29.23 -0.02 -24.16
CA LYS A 553 -29.07 1.44 -24.19
C LYS A 553 -27.99 1.89 -25.17
N LEU A 554 -26.90 1.16 -25.22
CA LEU A 554 -25.77 1.47 -26.09
C LEU A 554 -26.06 1.13 -27.54
N ALA A 555 -26.64 -0.03 -27.80
CA ALA A 555 -27.06 -0.44 -29.14
C ALA A 555 -28.11 0.53 -29.75
N THR A 556 -29.07 1.02 -28.94
CA THR A 556 -30.06 2.00 -29.39
C THR A 556 -29.48 3.40 -29.67
N LYS A 557 -28.35 3.74 -29.09
CA LYS A 557 -27.60 4.99 -29.37
C LYS A 557 -26.69 4.88 -30.60
N SER A 558 -26.41 3.69 -31.07
CA SER A 558 -25.57 3.46 -32.24
C SER A 558 -26.31 3.91 -33.51
N LYS A 559 -25.71 4.84 -34.28
CA LYS A 559 -26.25 5.34 -35.55
C LYS A 559 -26.19 4.32 -36.71
N ASN A 560 -25.58 3.14 -36.46
CA ASN A 560 -25.23 2.15 -37.49
C ASN A 560 -26.18 0.94 -37.55
N LEU A 561 -27.26 0.92 -36.76
CA LEU A 561 -28.22 -0.19 -36.76
C LEU A 561 -29.23 -0.06 -37.90
N THR A 562 -29.47 -1.15 -38.61
CA THR A 562 -30.56 -1.27 -39.59
C THR A 562 -31.93 -1.28 -38.90
N ASP A 563 -33.01 -0.99 -39.64
CA ASP A 563 -34.36 -0.95 -39.07
C ASP A 563 -34.84 -2.34 -38.58
N ASP A 564 -34.35 -3.42 -39.17
CA ASP A 564 -34.64 -4.79 -38.72
C ASP A 564 -33.91 -5.13 -37.41
N GLU A 565 -32.67 -4.71 -37.27
CA GLU A 565 -31.90 -4.85 -36.00
C GLU A 565 -32.56 -4.06 -34.86
N LYS A 566 -33.10 -2.88 -35.13
CA LYS A 566 -33.87 -2.09 -34.14
C LYS A 566 -35.17 -2.81 -33.73
N LYS A 567 -35.89 -3.45 -34.66
CA LYS A 567 -37.10 -4.23 -34.36
C LYS A 567 -36.78 -5.44 -33.49
N GLN A 568 -35.72 -6.18 -33.80
CA GLN A 568 -35.26 -7.33 -32.97
C GLN A 568 -34.87 -6.89 -31.56
N LEU A 569 -34.15 -5.77 -31.41
CA LEU A 569 -33.85 -5.15 -30.14
C LEU A 569 -35.09 -4.84 -29.29
N ILE A 570 -36.14 -4.31 -29.91
CA ILE A 570 -37.41 -4.01 -29.24
C ILE A 570 -38.09 -5.30 -28.75
N ILE A 571 -38.07 -6.36 -29.55
CA ILE A 571 -38.64 -7.67 -29.19
C ILE A 571 -37.88 -8.27 -28.01
N LEU A 572 -36.57 -8.25 -28.02
CA LEU A 572 -35.73 -8.74 -26.95
C LEU A 572 -35.92 -7.94 -25.65
N LYS A 573 -36.00 -6.60 -25.74
CA LYS A 573 -36.31 -5.74 -24.60
C LYS A 573 -37.69 -6.05 -23.99
N TRP A 574 -38.67 -6.37 -24.81
CA TRP A 574 -40.01 -6.76 -24.37
C TRP A 574 -40.00 -8.13 -23.67
N LYS A 575 -39.25 -9.11 -24.20
CA LYS A 575 -39.06 -10.41 -23.56
C LYS A 575 -38.39 -10.27 -22.17
N LEU A 576 -37.40 -9.36 -22.03
CA LEU A 576 -36.71 -9.05 -20.74
C LEU A 576 -37.65 -8.40 -19.71
N GLY A 577 -38.55 -7.51 -20.15
CA GLY A 577 -39.49 -6.79 -19.25
C GLY A 577 -40.62 -7.67 -18.71
N ARG A 578 -40.83 -8.88 -19.24
CA ARG A 578 -41.82 -9.85 -18.77
C ARG A 578 -41.24 -10.92 -17.82
N ARG A 579 -39.96 -10.95 -17.62
CA ARG A 579 -39.26 -11.85 -16.66
C ARG A 579 -38.74 -11.07 -15.44
#